data_b6cec9cd70988d34a0cb1fea7bbceb0d
#
_entry.id   b6cec9cd70988d34a0cb1fea7bbceb0d
#
_cell.length_a   1.000
_cell.length_b   1.000
_cell.length_c   1.000
_cell.angle_alpha   90.00
_cell.angle_beta   90.00
_cell.angle_gamma   90.00
#
_symmetry.space_group_name_H-M   'P 1'
#
loop_
_entity.id
_entity.type
_entity.pdbx_description
1 polymer ?
#
loop_
_entity_poly.entity_id
_entity_poly.type
_entity_poly.pdbx_seq_one_letter_code
_entity_poly.pdbx_strand_id
1 'polypeptide(L)'
;MNNKIIIGVEGISYSGKTTLCQNTELKNRKTVIVDESPKFAEVKIIISNDLNSILKNSEITLQIEEKRTNYVKENANGKLFVFDRTIFSFISISYAYYNTKMINYYNKYVEKIIKGIKNGIYLVPDYLVYLKIDEKEIQRRMKKKKKNLPEYWTSNTFKTSIENLMDVIVNFYNKKDRCISPDSMKIISNNGLSKIDNDEIIELLRRMKIWIILMIKLII
;
A
#
# COMPACT_ATOMS: atom_id res chain seq x y z
N MET A 1 -25.37 8.41 6.62
CA MET A 1 -24.18 8.04 5.78
C MET A 1 -23.46 6.89 6.46
N ASN A 2 -23.33 5.74 5.81
CA ASN A 2 -22.63 4.58 6.40
C ASN A 2 -21.14 4.91 6.53
N ASN A 3 -20.68 5.13 7.76
CA ASN A 3 -19.26 5.42 8.05
C ASN A 3 -18.43 4.15 7.90
N LYS A 4 -17.98 3.89 6.67
CA LYS A 4 -16.94 2.89 6.43
C LYS A 4 -15.61 3.49 6.85
N ILE A 5 -14.88 2.80 7.69
CA ILE A 5 -13.50 3.16 8.03
C ILE A 5 -12.56 2.14 7.42
N ILE A 6 -11.49 2.62 6.83
CA ILE A 6 -10.48 1.81 6.17
C ILE A 6 -9.17 1.97 6.94
N ILE A 7 -8.63 0.85 7.40
CA ILE A 7 -7.29 0.78 7.99
C ILE A 7 -6.39 0.09 6.98
N GLY A 8 -5.34 0.77 6.56
CA GLY A 8 -4.29 0.19 5.72
C GLY A 8 -3.19 -0.43 6.56
N VAL A 9 -2.83 -1.68 6.30
CA VAL A 9 -1.66 -2.34 6.90
C VAL A 9 -0.54 -2.39 5.89
N GLU A 10 0.51 -1.64 6.13
CA GLU A 10 1.64 -1.47 5.24
C GLU A 10 2.96 -1.97 5.84
N GLY A 11 3.95 -2.16 4.99
CA GLY A 11 5.29 -2.61 5.34
C GLY A 11 5.90 -3.44 4.22
N ILE A 12 7.20 -3.62 4.24
CA ILE A 12 7.91 -4.43 3.25
C ILE A 12 7.49 -5.91 3.27
N SER A 13 7.93 -6.68 2.27
CA SER A 13 7.69 -8.12 2.25
C SER A 13 8.25 -8.78 3.51
N TYR A 14 7.54 -9.79 4.02
CA TYR A 14 7.86 -10.52 5.26
C TYR A 14 7.71 -9.72 6.57
N SER A 15 7.19 -8.49 6.58
CA SER A 15 6.96 -7.72 7.81
C SER A 15 5.88 -8.29 8.74
N GLY A 16 5.00 -9.16 8.24
CA GLY A 16 3.95 -9.80 9.05
C GLY A 16 2.55 -9.24 8.86
N LYS A 17 2.32 -8.42 7.83
CA LYS A 17 1.02 -7.79 7.52
C LYS A 17 -0.14 -8.77 7.51
N THR A 18 -0.06 -9.81 6.68
CA THR A 18 -1.11 -10.82 6.55
C THR A 18 -1.41 -11.51 7.89
N THR A 19 -0.38 -11.81 8.68
CA THR A 19 -0.57 -12.38 10.03
C THR A 19 -1.32 -11.41 10.95
N LEU A 20 -0.99 -10.11 10.89
CA LEU A 20 -1.68 -9.11 11.69
C LEU A 20 -3.14 -8.98 11.25
N CYS A 21 -3.41 -8.91 9.96
CA CYS A 21 -4.77 -8.83 9.40
C CYS A 21 -5.63 -10.03 9.86
N GLN A 22 -5.13 -11.24 9.69
CA GLN A 22 -5.84 -12.46 10.12
C GLN A 22 -6.13 -12.48 11.62
N ASN A 23 -5.19 -12.03 12.46
CA ASN A 23 -5.42 -11.93 13.91
C ASN A 23 -6.49 -10.89 14.26
N THR A 24 -6.62 -9.83 13.47
CA THR A 24 -7.64 -8.79 13.67
C THR A 24 -9.04 -9.33 13.35
N GLU A 25 -9.19 -10.11 12.27
CA GLU A 25 -10.44 -10.75 11.88
C GLU A 25 -10.97 -11.68 12.96
N LEU A 26 -10.09 -12.51 13.53
CA LEU A 26 -10.46 -13.48 14.56
C LEU A 26 -11.01 -12.84 15.84
N LYS A 27 -10.62 -11.59 16.14
CA LYS A 27 -10.99 -10.89 17.39
C LYS A 27 -12.21 -9.98 17.26
N ASN A 28 -12.55 -9.53 16.06
CA ASN A 28 -13.64 -8.59 15.86
C ASN A 28 -14.51 -9.00 14.67
N ARG A 29 -15.68 -9.57 14.96
CA ARG A 29 -16.65 -10.04 13.93
C ARG A 29 -17.20 -8.93 13.03
N LYS A 30 -17.03 -7.65 13.38
CA LYS A 30 -17.43 -6.50 12.56
C LYS A 30 -16.34 -6.03 11.61
N THR A 31 -15.14 -6.62 11.70
CA THR A 31 -14.00 -6.31 10.84
C THR A 31 -14.03 -7.20 9.60
N VAL A 32 -13.82 -6.60 8.44
CA VAL A 32 -13.69 -7.28 7.16
C VAL A 32 -12.27 -7.12 6.68
N ILE A 33 -11.57 -8.23 6.48
CA ILE A 33 -10.23 -8.22 5.88
C ILE A 33 -10.37 -8.17 4.37
N VAL A 34 -9.70 -7.21 3.76
CA VAL A 34 -9.55 -7.09 2.32
C VAL A 34 -8.13 -7.56 1.98
N ASP A 35 -8.02 -8.82 1.59
CA ASP A 35 -6.74 -9.47 1.32
C ASP A 35 -5.94 -8.77 0.22
N GLU A 36 -4.62 -8.97 0.27
CA GLU A 36 -3.74 -8.63 -0.85
C GLU A 36 -4.12 -9.48 -2.08
N SER A 37 -4.12 -8.85 -3.18
CA SER A 37 -4.32 -9.24 -4.57
C SER A 37 -4.82 -10.65 -5.02
N PRO A 38 -4.44 -11.81 -4.50
CA PRO A 38 -4.76 -13.09 -5.18
C PRO A 38 -6.26 -13.37 -5.33
N LYS A 39 -7.09 -12.92 -4.39
CA LYS A 39 -8.55 -13.13 -4.44
C LYS A 39 -9.27 -12.20 -5.43
N PHE A 40 -8.64 -11.09 -5.80
CA PHE A 40 -9.21 -10.08 -6.68
C PHE A 40 -8.57 -10.09 -8.07
N ALA A 41 -7.48 -10.85 -8.27
CA ALA A 41 -6.78 -10.93 -9.54
C ALA A 41 -7.38 -12.03 -10.42
N GLU A 42 -7.84 -11.69 -11.61
CA GLU A 42 -8.16 -12.66 -12.66
C GLU A 42 -6.90 -13.19 -13.34
N VAL A 43 -5.85 -12.39 -13.32
CA VAL A 43 -4.57 -12.67 -13.99
C VAL A 43 -3.47 -12.69 -12.94
N LYS A 44 -2.64 -13.72 -12.99
CA LYS A 44 -1.48 -13.84 -12.10
C LYS A 44 -0.48 -12.72 -12.38
N ILE A 45 -0.06 -12.04 -11.32
CA ILE A 45 1.07 -11.10 -11.39
C ILE A 45 2.34 -11.89 -11.72
N ILE A 46 3.00 -11.51 -12.81
CA ILE A 46 4.22 -12.14 -13.29
C ILE A 46 5.41 -11.43 -12.67
N ILE A 47 6.13 -12.11 -11.80
CA ILE A 47 7.39 -11.58 -11.25
C ILE A 47 8.45 -11.71 -12.34
N SER A 48 8.81 -10.61 -12.99
CA SER A 48 9.75 -10.53 -14.10
C SER A 48 10.62 -9.28 -13.99
N ASN A 49 11.77 -9.33 -14.67
CA ASN A 49 12.71 -8.22 -14.76
C ASN A 49 12.50 -7.36 -16.03
N ASP A 50 11.63 -7.78 -16.94
CA ASP A 50 11.41 -7.05 -18.17
C ASP A 50 10.38 -5.91 -17.99
N LEU A 51 10.58 -4.83 -18.75
CA LEU A 51 9.76 -3.63 -18.69
C LEU A 51 8.29 -3.91 -18.98
N ASN A 52 7.99 -4.72 -19.97
CA ASN A 52 6.61 -4.98 -20.40
C ASN A 52 5.83 -5.70 -19.29
N SER A 53 6.45 -6.69 -18.64
CA SER A 53 5.84 -7.37 -17.49
C SER A 53 5.62 -6.43 -16.31
N ILE A 54 6.56 -5.53 -16.02
CA ILE A 54 6.43 -4.53 -14.97
C ILE A 54 5.25 -3.59 -15.26
N LEU A 55 5.14 -3.09 -16.50
CA LEU A 55 4.04 -2.23 -16.92
C LEU A 55 2.70 -2.97 -16.86
N LYS A 56 2.64 -4.20 -17.35
CA LYS A 56 1.44 -5.05 -17.28
C LYS A 56 1.02 -5.31 -15.84
N ASN A 57 1.96 -5.64 -14.96
CA ASN A 57 1.68 -5.82 -13.54
C ASN A 57 1.11 -4.56 -12.90
N SER A 58 1.60 -3.38 -13.30
CA SER A 58 1.10 -2.11 -12.79
C SER A 58 -0.36 -1.85 -13.19
N GLU A 59 -0.77 -2.22 -14.40
CA GLU A 59 -2.18 -2.15 -14.80
C GLU A 59 -3.04 -3.18 -14.04
N ILE A 60 -2.53 -4.40 -13.87
CA ILE A 60 -3.21 -5.45 -13.08
C ILE A 60 -3.43 -4.97 -11.63
N THR A 61 -2.43 -4.33 -11.02
CA THR A 61 -2.58 -3.82 -9.63
C THR A 61 -3.64 -2.74 -9.52
N LEU A 62 -3.81 -1.87 -10.53
CA LEU A 62 -4.89 -0.88 -10.57
C LEU A 62 -6.28 -1.53 -10.69
N GLN A 63 -6.41 -2.56 -11.53
CA GLN A 63 -7.65 -3.34 -11.64
C GLN A 63 -8.01 -4.05 -10.32
N ILE A 64 -7.00 -4.57 -9.63
CA ILE A 64 -7.19 -5.18 -8.30
C ILE A 64 -7.72 -4.14 -7.30
N GLU A 65 -7.13 -2.95 -7.25
CA GLU A 65 -7.59 -1.89 -6.35
C GLU A 65 -9.01 -1.41 -6.67
N GLU A 66 -9.39 -1.36 -7.93
CA GLU A 66 -10.76 -1.07 -8.35
C GLU A 66 -11.73 -2.15 -7.83
N LYS A 67 -11.41 -3.44 -8.01
CA LYS A 67 -12.23 -4.55 -7.49
C LYS A 67 -12.34 -4.54 -5.97
N ARG A 68 -11.23 -4.27 -5.25
CA ARG A 68 -11.23 -4.12 -3.79
C ARG A 68 -12.11 -2.95 -3.35
N THR A 69 -12.07 -1.84 -4.07
CA THR A 69 -12.92 -0.67 -3.85
C THR A 69 -14.40 -1.03 -4.02
N ASN A 70 -14.75 -1.75 -5.10
CA ASN A 70 -16.12 -2.17 -5.36
C ASN A 70 -16.62 -3.14 -4.29
N TYR A 71 -15.78 -4.11 -3.90
CA TYR A 71 -16.09 -5.02 -2.80
C TYR A 71 -16.43 -4.27 -1.49
N VAL A 72 -15.65 -3.23 -1.14
CA VAL A 72 -15.93 -2.40 0.04
C VAL A 72 -17.23 -1.60 -0.12
N LYS A 73 -17.51 -1.08 -1.32
CA LYS A 73 -18.75 -0.34 -1.58
C LYS A 73 -20.00 -1.21 -1.43
N GLU A 74 -19.94 -2.43 -1.91
CA GLU A 74 -21.04 -3.42 -1.86
C GLU A 74 -21.30 -3.94 -0.44
N ASN A 75 -20.26 -4.03 0.38
CA ASN A 75 -20.32 -4.62 1.73
C ASN A 75 -20.34 -3.59 2.87
N ALA A 76 -20.81 -2.38 2.59
CA ALA A 76 -20.53 -1.17 3.37
C ALA A 76 -21.26 -0.99 4.69
N ASN A 77 -22.11 -1.89 5.14
CA ASN A 77 -22.98 -1.65 6.29
C ASN A 77 -22.21 -1.61 7.64
N GLY A 78 -21.72 -0.43 8.00
CA GLY A 78 -21.16 -0.12 9.33
C GLY A 78 -19.90 -0.90 9.73
N LYS A 79 -19.18 -1.41 8.74
CA LYS A 79 -18.00 -2.28 8.94
C LYS A 79 -16.70 -1.50 8.96
N LEU A 80 -15.75 -2.04 9.73
CA LEU A 80 -14.35 -1.68 9.68
C LEU A 80 -13.68 -2.56 8.62
N PHE A 81 -12.99 -1.95 7.65
CA PHE A 81 -12.24 -2.66 6.63
C PHE A 81 -10.74 -2.56 6.92
N VAL A 82 -10.07 -3.70 6.91
CA VAL A 82 -8.61 -3.77 7.08
C VAL A 82 -8.00 -4.30 5.79
N PHE A 83 -7.20 -3.47 5.14
CA PHE A 83 -6.54 -3.79 3.89
C PHE A 83 -5.15 -4.36 4.17
N ASP A 84 -4.90 -5.60 3.75
CA ASP A 84 -3.53 -6.13 3.64
C ASP A 84 -2.90 -5.51 2.40
N ARG A 85 -2.08 -4.49 2.58
CA ARG A 85 -1.58 -3.50 1.63
C ARG A 85 -2.68 -2.57 1.09
N THR A 86 -2.28 -1.39 0.68
CA THR A 86 -3.13 -0.39 0.05
C THR A 86 -2.52 0.08 -1.26
N ILE A 87 -3.15 1.04 -1.90
CA ILE A 87 -2.62 1.73 -3.08
C ILE A 87 -1.21 2.30 -2.84
N PHE A 88 -0.85 2.62 -1.60
CA PHE A 88 0.48 3.13 -1.24
C PHE A 88 1.60 2.12 -1.44
N SER A 89 1.36 0.82 -1.19
CA SER A 89 2.32 -0.23 -1.54
C SER A 89 2.66 -0.22 -3.02
N PHE A 90 1.67 -0.06 -3.89
CA PHE A 90 1.89 -0.07 -5.34
C PHE A 90 2.62 1.18 -5.82
N ILE A 91 2.31 2.34 -5.23
CA ILE A 91 3.06 3.60 -5.49
C ILE A 91 4.52 3.41 -5.08
N SER A 92 4.79 2.86 -3.90
CA SER A 92 6.15 2.67 -3.38
C SER A 92 6.95 1.66 -4.21
N ILE A 93 6.33 0.58 -4.65
CA ILE A 93 6.95 -0.40 -5.55
C ILE A 93 7.24 0.24 -6.92
N SER A 94 6.31 1.02 -7.48
CA SER A 94 6.52 1.74 -8.73
C SER A 94 7.68 2.74 -8.64
N TYR A 95 7.80 3.43 -7.50
CA TYR A 95 8.95 4.30 -7.22
C TYR A 95 10.26 3.52 -7.12
N ALA A 96 10.28 2.37 -6.47
CA ALA A 96 11.46 1.53 -6.37
C ALA A 96 11.93 1.02 -7.74
N TYR A 97 11.00 0.63 -8.62
CA TYR A 97 11.32 0.30 -10.02
C TYR A 97 11.91 1.48 -10.77
N TYR A 98 11.32 2.67 -10.61
CA TYR A 98 11.84 3.89 -11.19
C TYR A 98 13.30 4.15 -10.74
N ASN A 99 13.54 4.08 -9.45
CA ASN A 99 14.83 4.41 -8.83
C ASN A 99 15.94 3.39 -9.14
N THR A 100 15.58 2.11 -9.32
CA THR A 100 16.57 1.03 -9.55
C THR A 100 16.77 0.70 -11.02
N LYS A 101 15.75 0.87 -11.85
CA LYS A 101 15.74 0.45 -13.26
C LYS A 101 15.59 1.62 -14.23
N MET A 102 15.53 2.85 -13.75
CA MET A 102 15.30 4.07 -14.55
C MET A 102 14.03 3.99 -15.43
N ILE A 103 13.03 3.25 -14.99
CA ILE A 103 11.77 3.09 -15.71
C ILE A 103 10.93 4.33 -15.49
N ASN A 104 10.82 5.20 -16.48
CA ASN A 104 10.06 6.45 -16.39
C ASN A 104 8.53 6.23 -16.46
N TYR A 105 8.03 5.36 -15.59
CA TYR A 105 6.61 5.02 -15.51
C TYR A 105 5.93 5.62 -14.27
N TYR A 106 6.69 5.89 -13.21
CA TYR A 106 6.19 6.32 -11.90
C TYR A 106 5.21 7.50 -12.01
N ASN A 107 5.58 8.55 -12.75
CA ASN A 107 4.75 9.75 -12.86
C ASN A 107 3.38 9.48 -13.50
N LYS A 108 3.35 8.68 -14.57
CA LYS A 108 2.09 8.27 -15.24
C LYS A 108 1.23 7.40 -14.30
N TYR A 109 1.87 6.54 -13.52
CA TYR A 109 1.19 5.66 -12.58
C TYR A 109 0.53 6.46 -11.46
N VAL A 110 1.26 7.38 -10.84
CA VAL A 110 0.72 8.26 -9.80
C VAL A 110 -0.41 9.16 -10.35
N GLU A 111 -0.32 9.66 -11.57
CA GLU A 111 -1.41 10.43 -12.21
C GLU A 111 -2.69 9.60 -12.37
N LYS A 112 -2.57 8.35 -12.80
CA LYS A 112 -3.72 7.42 -12.89
C LYS A 112 -4.35 7.22 -11.51
N ILE A 113 -3.53 7.03 -10.48
CA ILE A 113 -3.99 6.86 -9.11
C ILE A 113 -4.71 8.11 -8.61
N ILE A 114 -4.12 9.30 -8.77
CA ILE A 114 -4.75 10.57 -8.38
C ILE A 114 -6.11 10.73 -9.07
N LYS A 115 -6.19 10.47 -10.37
CA LYS A 115 -7.45 10.51 -11.12
C LYS A 115 -8.47 9.48 -10.59
N GLY A 116 -8.00 8.28 -10.28
CA GLY A 116 -8.85 7.23 -9.72
C GLY A 116 -9.39 7.57 -8.33
N ILE A 117 -8.58 8.17 -7.45
CA ILE A 117 -9.02 8.63 -6.12
C ILE A 117 -10.09 9.73 -6.26
N LYS A 118 -9.84 10.73 -7.12
CA LYS A 118 -10.81 11.80 -7.39
C LYS A 118 -12.16 11.29 -7.89
N ASN A 119 -12.13 10.26 -8.72
CA ASN A 119 -13.33 9.67 -9.29
C ASN A 119 -13.95 8.57 -8.39
N GLY A 120 -13.40 8.34 -7.19
CA GLY A 120 -13.87 7.30 -6.27
C GLY A 120 -13.65 5.87 -6.79
N ILE A 121 -12.74 5.67 -7.76
CA ILE A 121 -12.37 4.36 -8.29
C ILE A 121 -11.44 3.64 -7.30
N TYR A 122 -10.55 4.38 -6.63
CA TYR A 122 -9.66 3.85 -5.61
C TYR A 122 -9.95 4.45 -4.26
N LEU A 123 -9.90 3.60 -3.23
CA LEU A 123 -9.98 4.02 -1.84
C LEU A 123 -8.59 4.25 -1.26
N VAL A 124 -8.51 5.24 -0.37
CA VAL A 124 -7.33 5.45 0.47
C VAL A 124 -7.66 5.07 1.91
N PRO A 125 -6.70 4.58 2.69
CA PRO A 125 -6.94 4.28 4.09
C PRO A 125 -7.22 5.55 4.89
N ASP A 126 -8.18 5.47 5.80
CA ASP A 126 -8.45 6.53 6.79
C ASP A 126 -7.39 6.52 7.90
N TYR A 127 -6.85 5.34 8.21
CA TYR A 127 -5.79 5.10 9.20
C TYR A 127 -4.74 4.16 8.64
N LEU A 128 -3.50 4.29 9.10
CA LEU A 128 -2.38 3.51 8.65
C LEU A 128 -1.72 2.76 9.81
N VAL A 129 -1.41 1.49 9.58
CA VAL A 129 -0.51 0.69 10.41
C VAL A 129 0.72 0.37 9.58
N TYR A 130 1.88 0.82 10.02
CA TYR A 130 3.13 0.55 9.31
C TYR A 130 4.03 -0.39 10.11
N LEU A 131 4.30 -1.57 9.53
CA LEU A 131 5.14 -2.59 10.14
C LEU A 131 6.57 -2.43 9.67
N LYS A 132 7.41 -1.80 10.51
CA LYS A 132 8.86 -1.83 10.35
C LYS A 132 9.44 -3.13 10.87
N ILE A 133 10.44 -3.65 10.17
CA ILE A 133 11.13 -4.89 10.51
C ILE A 133 12.60 -4.75 10.15
N ASP A 134 13.49 -5.24 11.00
CA ASP A 134 14.92 -5.21 10.73
C ASP A 134 15.35 -6.24 9.67
N GLU A 135 16.48 -5.98 9.03
CA GLU A 135 17.01 -6.79 7.95
C GLU A 135 17.32 -8.24 8.37
N LYS A 136 17.81 -8.45 9.60
CA LYS A 136 18.14 -9.79 10.10
C LYS A 136 16.88 -10.65 10.19
N GLU A 137 15.81 -10.07 10.68
CA GLU A 137 14.53 -10.77 10.80
C GLU A 137 13.89 -11.03 9.43
N ILE A 138 14.02 -10.11 8.47
CA ILE A 138 13.61 -10.34 7.08
C ILE A 138 14.31 -11.56 6.51
N GLN A 139 15.64 -11.60 6.61
CA GLN A 139 16.46 -12.70 6.10
C GLN A 139 16.09 -14.04 6.77
N ARG A 140 15.85 -14.03 8.08
CA ARG A 140 15.39 -15.21 8.82
C ARG A 140 14.04 -15.72 8.29
N ARG A 141 13.07 -14.82 8.06
CA ARG A 141 11.74 -15.18 7.55
C ARG A 141 11.78 -15.64 6.09
N MET A 142 12.62 -15.02 5.25
CA MET A 142 12.82 -15.43 3.86
C MET A 142 13.34 -16.86 3.77
N LYS A 143 14.41 -17.19 4.52
CA LYS A 143 14.99 -18.54 4.58
C LYS A 143 13.94 -19.60 4.99
N LYS A 144 13.08 -19.27 5.96
CA LYS A 144 12.04 -20.17 6.43
C LYS A 144 10.95 -20.46 5.38
N LYS A 145 10.60 -19.46 4.55
CA LYS A 145 9.50 -19.57 3.57
C LYS A 145 9.90 -20.16 2.22
N LYS A 146 11.19 -20.39 1.95
CA LYS A 146 11.72 -20.93 0.68
C LYS A 146 11.15 -20.24 -0.58
N LYS A 147 10.76 -18.98 -0.50
CA LYS A 147 10.27 -18.22 -1.66
C LYS A 147 11.44 -17.55 -2.36
N ASN A 148 11.63 -17.88 -3.63
CA ASN A 148 12.58 -17.18 -4.49
C ASN A 148 11.97 -15.86 -4.95
N LEU A 149 12.32 -14.77 -4.28
CA LEU A 149 12.06 -13.43 -4.82
C LEU A 149 13.16 -13.09 -5.83
N PRO A 150 12.86 -12.28 -6.86
CA PRO A 150 13.89 -11.76 -7.75
C PRO A 150 14.97 -11.04 -6.96
N GLU A 151 16.23 -11.17 -7.40
CA GLU A 151 17.37 -10.59 -6.72
C GLU A 151 17.22 -9.07 -6.45
N TYR A 152 16.70 -8.33 -7.43
CA TYR A 152 16.48 -6.89 -7.28
C TYR A 152 15.48 -6.54 -6.17
N TRP A 153 14.47 -7.40 -5.90
CA TRP A 153 13.51 -7.22 -4.79
C TRP A 153 14.17 -7.32 -3.41
N THR A 154 15.31 -8.01 -3.35
CA THR A 154 16.08 -8.18 -2.13
C THR A 154 17.22 -7.17 -2.03
N SER A 155 17.48 -6.39 -3.09
CA SER A 155 18.53 -5.37 -3.08
C SER A 155 18.23 -4.24 -2.10
N ASN A 156 19.27 -3.73 -1.45
CA ASN A 156 19.13 -2.61 -0.52
C ASN A 156 18.50 -1.38 -1.19
N THR A 157 18.92 -1.06 -2.41
CA THR A 157 18.39 0.11 -3.14
C THR A 157 16.88 0.02 -3.35
N PHE A 158 16.38 -1.17 -3.73
CA PHE A 158 14.94 -1.36 -3.93
C PHE A 158 14.16 -1.24 -2.61
N LYS A 159 14.63 -1.88 -1.55
CA LYS A 159 14.02 -1.80 -0.21
C LYS A 159 14.02 -0.37 0.33
N THR A 160 15.19 0.29 0.31
CA THR A 160 15.33 1.67 0.79
C THR A 160 14.44 2.62 0.00
N SER A 161 14.27 2.41 -1.31
CA SER A 161 13.34 3.21 -2.11
C SER A 161 11.89 3.07 -1.65
N ILE A 162 11.44 1.85 -1.36
CA ILE A 162 10.10 1.60 -0.80
C ILE A 162 9.96 2.28 0.56
N GLU A 163 10.93 2.08 1.45
CA GLU A 163 10.90 2.61 2.81
C GLU A 163 10.90 4.14 2.84
N ASN A 164 11.76 4.78 2.05
CA ASN A 164 11.81 6.24 1.96
C ASN A 164 10.47 6.84 1.52
N LEU A 165 9.83 6.24 0.53
CA LEU A 165 8.52 6.73 0.09
C LEU A 165 7.43 6.46 1.13
N MET A 166 7.46 5.30 1.76
CA MET A 166 6.54 4.95 2.84
C MET A 166 6.73 5.85 4.06
N ASP A 167 7.96 6.23 4.41
CA ASP A 167 8.22 7.15 5.51
C ASP A 167 7.59 8.55 5.26
N VAL A 168 7.55 9.03 4.02
CA VAL A 168 6.83 10.27 3.66
C VAL A 168 5.33 10.11 3.94
N ILE A 169 4.74 8.99 3.53
CA ILE A 169 3.32 8.68 3.74
C ILE A 169 3.02 8.53 5.24
N VAL A 170 3.82 7.76 5.96
CA VAL A 170 3.68 7.55 7.42
C VAL A 170 3.78 8.87 8.17
N ASN A 171 4.74 9.73 7.82
CA ASN A 171 4.88 11.05 8.44
C ASN A 171 3.66 11.94 8.21
N PHE A 172 3.04 11.86 7.03
CA PHE A 172 1.78 12.56 6.77
C PHE A 172 0.66 12.07 7.69
N TYR A 173 0.50 10.75 7.83
CA TYR A 173 -0.51 10.15 8.71
C TYR A 173 -0.23 10.43 10.19
N ASN A 174 1.03 10.42 10.62
CA ASN A 174 1.44 10.76 11.99
C ASN A 174 1.07 12.21 12.36
N LYS A 175 1.30 13.16 11.45
CA LYS A 175 0.94 14.58 11.66
C LYS A 175 -0.56 14.81 11.85
N LYS A 176 -1.37 13.81 11.55
CA LYS A 176 -2.83 13.84 11.65
C LYS A 176 -3.38 12.89 12.71
N ASP A 177 -2.49 12.31 13.53
CA ASP A 177 -2.85 11.29 14.54
C ASP A 177 -3.61 10.08 13.94
N ARG A 178 -3.24 9.72 12.70
CA ARG A 178 -3.88 8.63 11.95
C ARG A 178 -2.97 7.42 11.70
N CYS A 179 -1.78 7.42 12.27
CA CYS A 179 -0.93 6.24 12.31
C CYS A 179 -1.19 5.46 13.61
N ILE A 180 -1.60 4.22 13.48
CA ILE A 180 -2.05 3.37 14.59
C ILE A 180 -1.00 2.31 14.86
N SER A 181 -0.72 2.01 16.14
CA SER A 181 0.15 0.88 16.48
C SER A 181 -0.52 -0.46 16.17
N PRO A 182 0.25 -1.52 15.87
CA PRO A 182 -0.29 -2.87 15.66
C PRO A 182 -1.12 -3.38 16.85
N ASP A 183 -0.77 -2.99 18.06
CA ASP A 183 -1.50 -3.38 19.27
C ASP A 183 -2.82 -2.63 19.41
N SER A 184 -2.85 -1.34 19.09
CA SER A 184 -4.07 -0.54 19.06
C SER A 184 -5.07 -1.07 18.02
N MET A 185 -4.60 -1.63 16.91
CA MET A 185 -5.46 -2.20 15.87
C MET A 185 -6.34 -3.34 16.37
N LYS A 186 -5.86 -4.10 17.36
CA LYS A 186 -6.61 -5.23 17.95
C LYS A 186 -7.83 -4.80 18.78
N ILE A 187 -7.90 -3.53 19.17
CA ILE A 187 -8.88 -2.99 20.12
C ILE A 187 -9.82 -1.98 19.42
N ILE A 188 -9.55 -1.62 18.17
CA ILE A 188 -10.30 -0.58 17.47
C ILE A 188 -11.76 -1.01 17.27
N SER A 189 -12.65 -0.16 17.75
CA SER A 189 -14.07 -0.15 17.41
C SER A 189 -14.34 1.02 16.46
N ASN A 190 -15.40 0.94 15.65
CA ASN A 190 -15.77 2.02 14.72
C ASN A 190 -16.19 3.35 15.41
N ASN A 191 -16.29 3.34 16.75
CA ASN A 191 -16.74 4.50 17.50
C ASN A 191 -15.59 5.52 17.63
N GLY A 192 -15.82 6.73 17.19
CA GLY A 192 -14.88 7.85 17.28
C GLY A 192 -13.87 7.96 16.14
N LEU A 193 -13.88 7.04 15.17
CA LEU A 193 -13.04 7.15 13.99
C LEU A 193 -13.68 8.03 12.92
N SER A 194 -12.88 8.85 12.25
CA SER A 194 -13.31 9.75 11.17
C SER A 194 -12.59 9.42 9.87
N LYS A 195 -13.17 9.85 8.75
CA LYS A 195 -12.54 9.71 7.43
C LYS A 195 -11.42 10.71 7.22
N ILE A 196 -10.43 10.30 6.43
CA ILE A 196 -9.43 11.21 5.89
C ILE A 196 -10.01 11.96 4.70
N ASP A 197 -9.55 13.20 4.49
CA ASP A 197 -9.89 13.95 3.29
C ASP A 197 -9.07 13.46 2.09
N ASN A 198 -9.76 13.06 1.04
CA ASN A 198 -9.13 12.58 -0.19
C ASN A 198 -8.31 13.68 -0.88
N ASP A 199 -8.71 14.95 -0.77
CA ASP A 199 -7.97 16.06 -1.39
C ASP A 199 -6.61 16.26 -0.72
N GLU A 200 -6.50 16.02 0.58
CA GLU A 200 -5.21 16.04 1.27
C GLU A 200 -4.28 14.92 0.81
N ILE A 201 -4.81 13.74 0.55
CA ILE A 201 -4.02 12.61 0.00
C ILE A 201 -3.59 12.92 -1.44
N ILE A 202 -4.48 13.49 -2.25
CA ILE A 202 -4.18 13.89 -3.62
C ILE A 202 -3.05 14.93 -3.64
N GLU A 203 -3.08 15.89 -2.73
CA GLU A 203 -2.02 16.90 -2.61
C GLU A 203 -0.69 16.28 -2.15
N LEU A 204 -0.71 15.34 -1.19
CA LEU A 204 0.47 14.56 -0.82
C LEU A 204 1.10 13.87 -2.05
N LEU A 205 0.29 13.16 -2.83
CA LEU A 205 0.77 12.44 -4.01
C LEU A 205 1.33 13.37 -5.10
N ARG A 206 0.75 14.56 -5.27
CA ARG A 206 1.27 15.59 -6.17
C ARG A 206 2.64 16.10 -5.73
N ARG A 207 2.80 16.40 -4.44
CA ARG A 207 4.09 16.84 -3.87
C ARG A 207 5.17 15.77 -4.01
N MET A 208 4.83 14.52 -3.76
CA MET A 208 5.74 13.38 -3.96
C MET A 208 6.21 13.29 -5.42
N LYS A 209 5.29 13.47 -6.39
CA LYS A 209 5.63 13.50 -7.81
C LYS A 209 6.59 14.65 -8.15
N ILE A 210 6.33 15.85 -7.67
CA ILE A 210 7.17 17.05 -7.90
C ILE A 210 8.55 16.86 -7.27
N TRP A 211 8.60 16.38 -6.03
CA TRP A 211 9.85 16.13 -5.31
C TRP A 211 10.79 15.18 -6.07
N ILE A 212 10.23 14.09 -6.61
CA ILE A 212 10.99 13.12 -7.41
C ILE A 212 11.53 13.77 -8.70
N ILE A 213 10.74 14.60 -9.37
CA ILE A 213 11.19 15.33 -10.58
C ILE A 213 12.34 16.29 -10.24
N LEU A 214 12.28 16.98 -9.11
CA LEU A 214 13.33 17.90 -8.67
C LEU A 214 14.62 17.17 -8.31
N MET A 215 14.54 16.02 -7.62
CA MET A 215 15.71 15.20 -7.30
C MET A 215 16.46 14.73 -8.55
N ILE A 216 15.72 14.40 -9.63
CA ILE A 216 16.33 13.99 -10.90
C ILE A 216 17.10 15.15 -11.54
N LYS A 217 16.52 16.36 -11.53
CA LYS A 217 17.19 17.55 -12.11
C LYS A 217 18.45 17.97 -11.37
N LEU A 218 18.65 17.49 -10.14
CA LEU A 218 19.85 17.77 -9.34
C LEU A 218 20.96 16.70 -9.54
N ILE A 219 20.64 15.57 -10.17
CA ILE A 219 21.55 14.44 -10.38
C ILE A 219 22.07 14.40 -11.86
N ILE A 220 21.39 15.09 -12.78
CA ILE A 220 21.78 15.30 -14.18
C ILE A 220 22.50 16.63 -14.32
#